data_61e4941418f820f90d37f35be341ceb1
#
_entry.id   61e4941418f820f90d37f35be341ceb1
#
_cell.length_a   1.000
_cell.length_b   1.000
_cell.length_c   1.000
_cell.angle_alpha   90.00
_cell.angle_beta   90.00
_cell.angle_gamma   90.00
#
_symmetry.space_group_name_H-M   'P 1'
#
loop_
_entity.id
_entity.type
_entity.pdbx_description
1 polymer ?
#
loop_
_entity_poly.entity_id
_entity_poly.type
_entity_poly.pdbx_seq_one_letter_code
_entity_poly.pdbx_strand_id
1 'polypeptide(L)'
;MSNGINVVKRDGSIESLDLNKLHLMVEESCKDLAGVSASQVEMTSGIQFYDGISTREVQEILIKSAADLIDLENPNYQFVAARLLLFSVRKSLYGKIKDHPTFFEHINKCVDASVYDKEILSYYTEEELNRLGDYIKHKRDYLFTYAGLRQVVDKYLVQDRSTGQVYETPQFMYMMIAATKFSQYPKETRLSYVKRYYDAISKHKINIPTPIMGGVRTPLRQFASCVLVDSDDTLDSIGHSDLAIYKYVAQRAGIGINAGRIRGINSKIRGGEVQHTGVIPFLKKFEATVRSCTQNGIRGGSATVHFPIWHQEIEDIIVLKNNKGTEDNRVRKLDYSIQISKIFYERFIRNEEITLFSPHDVPGLYDAFGTDGFDDLYVGYERNESIPRKTIGAQELFLDLLKERAETGRIYIMNIDHCNSHSSFLDKVSMSNLCVAGDTKIKIKYPKAIYDDIGEIYDWKVYEEEIEIGDLDEYISSREIRVMSYKVSDNDPCEDVPQIEVLSYNTETNQQEWAPITAFAETSPKAKVMRITDEESGKSIVVTPEHKVFTKNRGYVMAKDLTETDELAIN
;
A
#
# COMPACT_ATOMS: atom_id res chain seq x y z
N MET A 1 -22.88 -7.02 49.79
CA MET A 1 -21.75 -7.90 49.54
C MET A 1 -21.40 -7.74 48.07
N SER A 2 -20.37 -6.99 47.77
CA SER A 2 -19.87 -6.89 46.38
C SER A 2 -19.16 -8.20 46.08
N ASN A 3 -19.79 -9.08 45.31
CA ASN A 3 -19.07 -10.23 44.73
C ASN A 3 -18.00 -9.62 43.81
N GLY A 4 -16.77 -9.51 44.33
CA GLY A 4 -15.63 -9.08 43.49
C GLY A 4 -15.42 -10.07 42.37
N ILE A 5 -15.13 -9.57 41.16
CA ILE A 5 -14.76 -10.40 40.02
C ILE A 5 -13.44 -11.11 40.31
N ASN A 6 -13.41 -12.42 40.19
CA ASN A 6 -12.18 -13.20 40.25
C ASN A 6 -11.53 -13.28 38.85
N VAL A 7 -10.21 -13.28 38.79
CA VAL A 7 -9.44 -13.41 37.56
C VAL A 7 -8.53 -14.60 37.60
N VAL A 8 -8.38 -15.27 36.46
CA VAL A 8 -7.41 -16.36 36.26
C VAL A 8 -6.11 -15.77 35.76
N LYS A 9 -5.03 -15.99 36.51
CA LYS A 9 -3.67 -15.57 36.11
C LYS A 9 -3.05 -16.48 35.04
N ARG A 10 -1.95 -16.03 34.47
CA ARG A 10 -1.19 -16.79 33.48
C ARG A 10 -0.60 -18.12 34.00
N ASP A 11 -0.37 -18.22 35.30
CA ASP A 11 0.06 -19.45 35.99
C ASP A 11 -1.09 -20.35 36.42
N GLY A 12 -2.35 -19.99 36.08
CA GLY A 12 -3.57 -20.72 36.43
C GLY A 12 -4.11 -20.40 37.83
N SER A 13 -3.44 -19.59 38.65
CA SER A 13 -3.94 -19.17 39.96
C SER A 13 -5.13 -18.22 39.82
N ILE A 14 -6.04 -18.28 40.81
CA ILE A 14 -7.24 -17.43 40.85
C ILE A 14 -7.05 -16.39 41.96
N GLU A 15 -7.28 -15.13 41.65
CA GLU A 15 -7.29 -14.05 42.63
C GLU A 15 -8.42 -13.04 42.34
N SER A 16 -8.78 -12.22 43.30
CA SER A 16 -9.73 -11.12 43.08
C SER A 16 -9.12 -10.07 42.14
N LEU A 17 -9.91 -9.54 41.21
CA LEU A 17 -9.48 -8.46 40.33
C LEU A 17 -9.06 -7.23 41.14
N ASP A 18 -7.81 -6.84 41.02
CA ASP A 18 -7.25 -5.66 41.68
C ASP A 18 -7.46 -4.43 40.76
N LEU A 19 -8.51 -3.67 41.03
CA LEU A 19 -8.85 -2.47 40.25
C LEU A 19 -7.76 -1.38 40.35
N ASN A 20 -6.99 -1.33 41.47
CA ASN A 20 -5.91 -0.35 41.61
C ASN A 20 -4.76 -0.67 40.65
N LYS A 21 -4.39 -1.94 40.50
CA LYS A 21 -3.37 -2.35 39.52
C LYS A 21 -3.80 -2.07 38.09
N LEU A 22 -5.10 -2.27 37.80
CA LEU A 22 -5.67 -1.96 36.50
C LEU A 22 -5.61 -0.46 36.24
N HIS A 23 -6.09 0.37 37.19
CA HIS A 23 -6.05 1.82 37.11
C HIS A 23 -4.63 2.36 36.86
N LEU A 24 -3.65 1.95 37.67
CA LEU A 24 -2.26 2.37 37.49
C LEU A 24 -1.68 2.02 36.11
N MET A 25 -2.10 0.90 35.53
CA MET A 25 -1.65 0.49 34.18
C MET A 25 -2.29 1.37 33.11
N VAL A 26 -3.57 1.66 33.21
CA VAL A 26 -4.28 2.53 32.26
C VAL A 26 -3.78 3.98 32.42
N GLU A 27 -3.59 4.47 33.63
CA GLU A 27 -3.02 5.78 33.92
C GLU A 27 -1.61 5.95 33.31
N GLU A 28 -0.72 4.94 33.50
CA GLU A 28 0.62 4.97 32.89
C GLU A 28 0.54 4.99 31.35
N SER A 29 -0.49 4.35 30.75
CA SER A 29 -0.67 4.38 29.29
C SER A 29 -1.15 5.74 28.77
N CYS A 30 -1.88 6.50 29.59
CA CYS A 30 -2.37 7.85 29.26
C CYS A 30 -1.33 8.95 29.52
N LYS A 31 -0.25 8.64 30.22
CA LYS A 31 0.72 9.62 30.70
C LYS A 31 1.33 10.44 29.57
N ASP A 32 1.44 11.76 29.76
CA ASP A 32 2.01 12.72 28.81
C ASP A 32 1.26 12.79 27.45
N LEU A 33 -0.01 12.37 27.41
CA LEU A 33 -0.89 12.51 26.24
C LEU A 33 -2.03 13.49 26.54
N ALA A 34 -2.27 14.43 25.64
CA ALA A 34 -3.39 15.36 25.73
C ALA A 34 -4.68 14.73 25.22
N GLY A 35 -5.83 15.14 25.75
CA GLY A 35 -7.15 14.73 25.27
C GLY A 35 -7.53 13.26 25.55
N VAL A 36 -6.87 12.59 26.50
CA VAL A 36 -7.17 11.20 26.89
C VAL A 36 -7.50 11.10 28.37
N SER A 37 -8.38 10.16 28.73
CA SER A 37 -8.82 9.91 30.09
C SER A 37 -8.73 8.42 30.45
N ALA A 38 -7.99 8.10 31.52
CA ALA A 38 -7.92 6.75 32.03
C ALA A 38 -9.30 6.23 32.47
N SER A 39 -10.10 7.07 33.14
CA SER A 39 -11.45 6.71 33.58
C SER A 39 -12.38 6.36 32.41
N GLN A 40 -12.24 7.01 31.26
CA GLN A 40 -13.06 6.70 30.09
C GLN A 40 -12.71 5.32 29.52
N VAL A 41 -11.43 4.95 29.42
CA VAL A 41 -11.00 3.61 29.03
C VAL A 41 -11.53 2.55 30.00
N GLU A 42 -11.44 2.83 31.30
CA GLU A 42 -11.91 1.92 32.36
C GLU A 42 -13.42 1.71 32.34
N MET A 43 -14.20 2.78 32.17
CA MET A 43 -15.66 2.69 32.06
C MET A 43 -16.08 1.88 30.85
N THR A 44 -15.46 2.11 29.69
CA THR A 44 -15.74 1.37 28.46
C THR A 44 -15.37 -0.11 28.58
N SER A 45 -14.29 -0.42 29.32
CA SER A 45 -13.83 -1.80 29.53
C SER A 45 -14.58 -2.55 30.63
N GLY A 46 -14.98 -1.86 31.69
CA GLY A 46 -15.57 -2.47 32.90
C GLY A 46 -16.86 -3.23 32.65
N ILE A 47 -17.63 -2.83 31.64
CA ILE A 47 -18.89 -3.49 31.24
C ILE A 47 -18.65 -4.90 30.68
N GLN A 48 -17.44 -5.21 30.23
CA GLN A 48 -17.08 -6.46 29.56
C GLN A 48 -16.44 -7.49 30.50
N PHE A 49 -16.17 -7.15 31.77
CA PHE A 49 -15.54 -8.06 32.73
C PHE A 49 -16.59 -9.00 33.36
N TYR A 50 -16.20 -10.26 33.51
CA TYR A 50 -17.01 -11.32 34.12
C TYR A 50 -16.18 -12.15 35.10
N ASP A 51 -16.85 -12.87 36.02
CA ASP A 51 -16.15 -13.71 37.00
C ASP A 51 -15.46 -14.88 36.34
N GLY A 52 -14.19 -15.10 36.68
CA GLY A 52 -13.33 -16.12 36.07
C GLY A 52 -12.64 -15.69 34.78
N ILE A 53 -12.74 -14.40 34.37
CA ILE A 53 -12.02 -13.88 33.20
C ILE A 53 -10.49 -14.00 33.38
N SER A 54 -9.79 -14.33 32.32
CA SER A 54 -8.31 -14.38 32.38
C SER A 54 -7.71 -12.97 32.39
N THR A 55 -6.56 -12.80 33.05
CA THR A 55 -5.82 -11.53 33.02
C THR A 55 -5.34 -11.15 31.64
N ARG A 56 -5.26 -12.11 30.70
CA ARG A 56 -4.97 -11.86 29.29
C ARG A 56 -6.17 -11.23 28.59
N GLU A 57 -7.36 -11.78 28.80
CA GLU A 57 -8.61 -11.22 28.24
C GLU A 57 -8.89 -9.82 28.80
N VAL A 58 -8.68 -9.59 30.10
CA VAL A 58 -8.76 -8.24 30.68
C VAL A 58 -7.87 -7.27 29.93
N GLN A 59 -6.64 -7.67 29.62
CA GLN A 59 -5.68 -6.83 28.87
C GLN A 59 -6.17 -6.57 27.43
N GLU A 60 -6.70 -7.59 26.74
CA GLU A 60 -7.22 -7.43 25.36
C GLU A 60 -8.48 -6.51 25.35
N ILE A 61 -9.34 -6.62 26.36
CA ILE A 61 -10.49 -5.73 26.50
C ILE A 61 -10.04 -4.28 26.69
N LEU A 62 -9.03 -4.03 27.53
CA LEU A 62 -8.50 -2.67 27.73
C LEU A 62 -7.90 -2.09 26.44
N ILE A 63 -7.15 -2.91 25.70
CA ILE A 63 -6.57 -2.50 24.41
C ILE A 63 -7.68 -2.13 23.43
N LYS A 64 -8.71 -3.00 23.31
CA LYS A 64 -9.85 -2.77 22.44
C LYS A 64 -10.64 -1.54 22.86
N SER A 65 -10.94 -1.38 24.13
CA SER A 65 -11.68 -0.21 24.65
C SER A 65 -10.94 1.11 24.36
N ALA A 66 -9.62 1.11 24.49
CA ALA A 66 -8.83 2.29 24.12
C ALA A 66 -8.81 2.52 22.59
N ALA A 67 -8.79 1.45 21.80
CA ALA A 67 -8.86 1.55 20.34
C ALA A 67 -10.23 2.04 19.84
N ASP A 68 -11.31 1.62 20.48
CA ASP A 68 -12.69 2.05 20.15
C ASP A 68 -12.95 3.54 20.50
N LEU A 69 -12.07 4.16 21.29
CA LEU A 69 -12.12 5.60 21.63
C LEU A 69 -11.31 6.46 20.64
N ILE A 70 -10.69 5.88 19.62
CA ILE A 70 -9.94 6.63 18.61
C ILE A 70 -10.95 7.30 17.67
N ASP A 71 -10.95 8.62 17.66
CA ASP A 71 -11.74 9.43 16.74
C ASP A 71 -10.97 10.70 16.33
N LEU A 72 -11.57 11.53 15.50
CA LEU A 72 -10.95 12.78 15.00
C LEU A 72 -10.72 13.81 16.11
N GLU A 73 -11.57 13.81 17.16
CA GLU A 73 -11.46 14.75 18.26
C GLU A 73 -10.41 14.27 19.29
N ASN A 74 -10.26 12.95 19.43
CA ASN A 74 -9.41 12.32 20.44
C ASN A 74 -8.40 11.32 19.81
N PRO A 75 -7.58 11.73 18.84
CA PRO A 75 -6.69 10.83 18.09
C PRO A 75 -5.62 10.18 18.98
N ASN A 76 -5.30 10.77 20.12
CA ASN A 76 -4.26 10.28 21.01
C ASN A 76 -4.60 8.96 21.74
N TYR A 77 -5.85 8.48 21.69
CA TYR A 77 -6.17 7.14 22.16
C TYR A 77 -5.46 6.05 21.35
N GLN A 78 -5.02 6.32 20.12
CA GLN A 78 -4.15 5.40 19.36
C GLN A 78 -2.84 5.09 20.08
N PHE A 79 -2.26 6.06 20.80
CA PHE A 79 -1.06 5.85 21.60
C PHE A 79 -1.38 5.16 22.93
N VAL A 80 -2.55 5.40 23.53
CA VAL A 80 -3.01 4.68 24.72
C VAL A 80 -3.17 3.19 24.40
N ALA A 81 -3.88 2.85 23.33
CA ALA A 81 -4.05 1.48 22.87
C ALA A 81 -2.71 0.80 22.52
N ALA A 82 -1.80 1.52 21.85
CA ALA A 82 -0.45 1.04 21.58
C ALA A 82 0.34 0.73 22.85
N ARG A 83 0.32 1.61 23.84
CA ARG A 83 1.05 1.41 25.11
C ARG A 83 0.47 0.25 25.91
N LEU A 84 -0.86 0.09 25.95
CA LEU A 84 -1.50 -1.07 26.55
C LEU A 84 -1.09 -2.39 25.86
N LEU A 85 -1.04 -2.41 24.53
CA LEU A 85 -0.53 -3.56 23.76
C LEU A 85 0.94 -3.84 24.09
N LEU A 86 1.78 -2.81 24.14
CA LEU A 86 3.19 -2.93 24.51
C LEU A 86 3.37 -3.53 25.92
N PHE A 87 2.56 -3.08 26.88
CA PHE A 87 2.58 -3.61 28.24
C PHE A 87 2.18 -5.10 28.27
N SER A 88 1.20 -5.50 27.45
CA SER A 88 0.84 -6.92 27.28
C SER A 88 2.02 -7.73 26.77
N VAL A 89 2.70 -7.25 25.71
CA VAL A 89 3.90 -7.91 25.14
C VAL A 89 5.03 -8.02 26.19
N ARG A 90 5.38 -6.93 26.85
CA ARG A 90 6.45 -6.93 27.87
C ARG A 90 6.13 -7.84 29.05
N LYS A 91 4.88 -7.83 29.51
CA LYS A 91 4.41 -8.71 30.60
C LYS A 91 4.43 -10.18 30.20
N SER A 92 4.15 -10.49 28.94
CA SER A 92 4.26 -11.83 28.40
C SER A 92 5.70 -12.34 28.34
N LEU A 93 6.64 -11.46 27.98
CA LEU A 93 8.06 -11.79 27.81
C LEU A 93 8.84 -11.87 29.13
N TYR A 94 8.59 -10.93 30.03
CA TYR A 94 9.45 -10.67 31.20
C TYR A 94 8.70 -10.76 32.53
N GLY A 95 7.39 -11.01 32.52
CA GLY A 95 6.54 -11.00 33.73
C GLY A 95 6.26 -9.58 34.27
N LYS A 96 7.00 -8.57 33.81
CA LYS A 96 6.95 -7.18 34.26
C LYS A 96 6.90 -6.22 33.08
N ILE A 97 6.42 -4.98 33.33
CA ILE A 97 6.26 -3.96 32.30
C ILE A 97 7.54 -3.15 32.08
N LYS A 98 8.30 -2.88 33.13
CA LYS A 98 9.44 -1.95 33.13
C LYS A 98 10.83 -2.60 33.16
N ASP A 99 10.93 -3.85 33.63
CA ASP A 99 12.20 -4.55 33.74
C ASP A 99 12.50 -5.32 32.45
N HIS A 100 13.71 -5.17 31.95
CA HIS A 100 14.21 -5.89 30.78
C HIS A 100 15.48 -6.67 31.17
N PRO A 101 15.71 -7.85 30.58
CA PRO A 101 16.99 -8.56 30.71
C PRO A 101 18.09 -7.73 30.05
N THR A 102 19.34 -8.03 30.33
CA THR A 102 20.46 -7.50 29.55
C THR A 102 20.33 -7.94 28.10
N PHE A 103 20.92 -7.20 27.19
CA PHE A 103 20.80 -7.53 25.76
C PHE A 103 21.48 -8.86 25.44
N PHE A 104 22.58 -9.17 26.10
CA PHE A 104 23.27 -10.46 25.99
C PHE A 104 22.41 -11.65 26.48
N GLU A 105 21.79 -11.52 27.65
CA GLU A 105 20.86 -12.55 28.18
C GLU A 105 19.69 -12.77 27.25
N HIS A 106 19.13 -11.69 26.70
CA HIS A 106 18.05 -11.77 25.74
C HIS A 106 18.46 -12.55 24.47
N ILE A 107 19.64 -12.23 23.92
CA ILE A 107 20.16 -12.92 22.72
C ILE A 107 20.36 -14.39 23.00
N ASN A 108 21.02 -14.76 24.11
CA ASN A 108 21.23 -16.16 24.46
C ASN A 108 19.90 -16.93 24.58
N LYS A 109 18.92 -16.37 25.27
CA LYS A 109 17.59 -16.96 25.37
C LYS A 109 16.96 -17.23 24.01
N CYS A 110 17.09 -16.28 23.06
CA CYS A 110 16.54 -16.42 21.72
C CYS A 110 17.34 -17.38 20.83
N VAL A 111 18.65 -17.48 21.02
CA VAL A 111 19.53 -18.47 20.36
C VAL A 111 19.22 -19.88 20.86
N ASP A 112 19.09 -20.07 22.16
CA ASP A 112 18.75 -21.36 22.79
C ASP A 112 17.36 -21.85 22.33
N ALA A 113 16.42 -20.92 22.14
CA ALA A 113 15.12 -21.20 21.54
C ALA A 113 15.15 -21.41 20.00
N SER A 114 16.34 -21.34 19.39
CA SER A 114 16.56 -21.44 17.93
C SER A 114 15.76 -20.43 17.09
N VAL A 115 15.38 -19.29 17.68
CA VAL A 115 14.65 -18.22 16.98
C VAL A 115 15.57 -17.11 16.47
N TYR A 116 16.75 -16.94 17.09
CA TYR A 116 17.83 -16.10 16.56
C TYR A 116 18.94 -16.95 15.97
N ASP A 117 19.62 -16.37 14.99
CA ASP A 117 20.81 -17.01 14.42
C ASP A 117 21.97 -16.95 15.40
N LYS A 118 22.53 -18.13 15.72
CA LYS A 118 23.66 -18.26 16.65
C LYS A 118 24.93 -17.56 16.18
N GLU A 119 25.09 -17.29 14.88
CA GLU A 119 26.27 -16.61 14.34
C GLU A 119 26.51 -15.24 14.97
N ILE A 120 25.48 -14.57 15.50
CA ILE A 120 25.63 -13.27 16.17
C ILE A 120 26.64 -13.35 17.33
N LEU A 121 26.65 -14.47 18.08
CA LEU A 121 27.56 -14.69 19.20
C LEU A 121 29.02 -14.92 18.76
N SER A 122 29.28 -15.21 17.49
CA SER A 122 30.63 -15.31 16.93
C SER A 122 31.20 -13.96 16.49
N TYR A 123 30.32 -13.01 16.18
CA TYR A 123 30.74 -11.67 15.73
C TYR A 123 31.01 -10.71 16.88
N TYR A 124 30.25 -10.79 17.97
CA TYR A 124 30.31 -9.85 19.09
C TYR A 124 30.69 -10.53 20.39
N THR A 125 31.46 -9.83 21.21
CA THR A 125 31.70 -10.25 22.60
C THR A 125 30.50 -9.89 23.48
N GLU A 126 30.39 -10.52 24.65
CA GLU A 126 29.39 -10.16 25.66
C GLU A 126 29.43 -8.68 26.03
N GLU A 127 30.67 -8.14 26.24
CA GLU A 127 30.85 -6.73 26.57
C GLU A 127 30.30 -5.82 25.46
N GLU A 128 30.57 -6.12 24.18
CA GLU A 128 30.04 -5.34 23.06
C GLU A 128 28.54 -5.38 23.01
N LEU A 129 27.92 -6.56 23.21
CA LEU A 129 26.46 -6.71 23.21
C LEU A 129 25.81 -5.97 24.37
N ASN A 130 26.40 -6.01 25.57
CA ASN A 130 25.92 -5.25 26.73
C ASN A 130 26.05 -3.73 26.51
N ARG A 131 27.14 -3.26 25.89
CA ARG A 131 27.29 -1.84 25.48
C ARG A 131 26.26 -1.39 24.47
N LEU A 132 25.79 -2.28 23.57
CA LEU A 132 24.67 -2.02 22.69
C LEU A 132 23.35 -2.01 23.47
N GLY A 133 23.18 -2.92 24.43
CA GLY A 133 22.03 -2.99 25.34
C GLY A 133 21.82 -1.69 26.10
N ASP A 134 22.88 -1.14 26.70
CA ASP A 134 22.86 0.14 27.44
C ASP A 134 22.43 1.32 26.52
N TYR A 135 22.69 1.21 25.24
CA TYR A 135 22.32 2.23 24.26
C TYR A 135 20.85 2.17 23.88
N ILE A 136 20.15 1.05 24.10
CA ILE A 136 18.74 0.87 23.74
C ILE A 136 17.85 1.87 24.50
N LYS A 137 16.92 2.49 23.78
CA LYS A 137 15.96 3.46 24.35
C LYS A 137 14.55 2.88 24.28
N HIS A 138 14.18 2.04 25.24
CA HIS A 138 12.87 1.37 25.31
C HIS A 138 11.66 2.33 25.29
N LYS A 139 11.85 3.60 25.66
CA LYS A 139 10.80 4.63 25.55
C LYS A 139 10.42 4.96 24.09
N ARG A 140 11.26 4.63 23.10
CA ARG A 140 10.93 4.82 21.69
C ARG A 140 9.79 3.91 21.22
N ASP A 141 9.48 2.83 21.96
CA ASP A 141 8.26 2.05 21.70
C ASP A 141 6.97 2.88 21.86
N TYR A 142 7.01 4.01 22.57
CA TYR A 142 5.86 4.91 22.73
C TYR A 142 5.61 5.81 21.52
N LEU A 143 6.49 5.77 20.52
CA LEU A 143 6.27 6.45 19.22
C LEU A 143 5.29 5.69 18.32
N PHE A 144 5.04 4.42 18.60
CA PHE A 144 4.11 3.64 17.80
C PHE A 144 2.65 4.06 18.02
N THR A 145 1.92 4.19 16.92
CA THR A 145 0.46 4.15 16.93
C THR A 145 -0.04 2.72 17.18
N TYR A 146 -1.30 2.54 17.54
CA TYR A 146 -1.88 1.21 17.75
C TYR A 146 -1.76 0.31 16.52
N ALA A 147 -2.16 0.82 15.34
CA ALA A 147 -2.06 0.07 14.08
C ALA A 147 -0.61 -0.30 13.74
N GLY A 148 0.34 0.65 13.92
CA GLY A 148 1.76 0.41 13.69
C GLY A 148 2.35 -0.65 14.61
N LEU A 149 2.08 -0.56 15.92
CA LEU A 149 2.57 -1.56 16.88
C LEU A 149 1.91 -2.93 16.66
N ARG A 150 0.61 -2.96 16.36
CA ARG A 150 -0.11 -4.20 16.04
C ARG A 150 0.52 -4.91 14.85
N GLN A 151 0.84 -4.15 13.80
CA GLN A 151 1.55 -4.69 12.63
C GLN A 151 2.93 -5.24 13.00
N VAL A 152 3.70 -4.54 13.84
CA VAL A 152 5.02 -5.01 14.28
C VAL A 152 4.88 -6.30 15.09
N VAL A 153 3.99 -6.35 16.06
CA VAL A 153 3.75 -7.53 16.91
C VAL A 153 3.28 -8.72 16.08
N ASP A 154 2.30 -8.52 15.20
CA ASP A 154 1.67 -9.63 14.47
C ASP A 154 2.56 -10.15 13.33
N LYS A 155 3.35 -9.28 12.69
CA LYS A 155 4.08 -9.65 11.47
C LYS A 155 5.60 -9.76 11.62
N TYR A 156 6.23 -8.95 12.46
CA TYR A 156 7.67 -8.75 12.43
C TYR A 156 8.42 -9.24 13.66
N LEU A 157 7.82 -9.17 14.86
CA LEU A 157 8.46 -9.75 16.03
C LEU A 157 8.61 -11.27 15.86
N VAL A 158 9.76 -11.78 16.26
CA VAL A 158 10.02 -13.22 16.27
C VAL A 158 9.09 -13.88 17.26
N GLN A 159 8.34 -14.87 16.81
CA GLN A 159 7.33 -15.56 17.61
C GLN A 159 7.11 -17.00 17.13
N ASP A 160 6.67 -17.84 18.04
CA ASP A 160 6.08 -19.13 17.72
C ASP A 160 4.62 -18.90 17.29
N ARG A 161 4.35 -19.15 16.02
CA ARG A 161 3.02 -18.93 15.41
C ARG A 161 1.97 -19.93 15.88
N SER A 162 2.39 -21.10 16.35
CA SER A 162 1.47 -22.13 16.84
C SER A 162 0.90 -21.79 18.22
N THR A 163 1.72 -21.18 19.07
CA THR A 163 1.36 -20.79 20.44
C THR A 163 1.05 -19.30 20.59
N GLY A 164 1.46 -18.47 19.64
CA GLY A 164 1.41 -17.02 19.72
C GLY A 164 2.45 -16.42 20.68
N GLN A 165 3.43 -17.22 21.13
CA GLN A 165 4.49 -16.73 22.00
C GLN A 165 5.45 -15.82 21.25
N VAL A 166 5.56 -14.57 21.69
CA VAL A 166 6.55 -13.60 21.20
C VAL A 166 7.85 -13.76 21.99
N TYR A 167 9.01 -13.54 21.35
CA TYR A 167 10.33 -13.69 21.97
C TYR A 167 11.06 -12.38 22.20
N GLU A 168 10.63 -11.28 21.62
CA GLU A 168 11.34 -9.98 21.65
C GLU A 168 10.38 -8.79 21.71
N THR A 169 10.91 -7.62 22.10
CA THR A 169 10.22 -6.33 22.02
C THR A 169 10.70 -5.57 20.78
N PRO A 170 9.98 -4.51 20.32
CA PRO A 170 10.39 -3.75 19.14
C PRO A 170 11.80 -3.17 19.26
N GLN A 171 12.21 -2.66 20.42
CA GLN A 171 13.55 -2.10 20.56
C GLN A 171 14.66 -3.15 20.51
N PHE A 172 14.43 -4.34 21.07
CA PHE A 172 15.38 -5.46 20.90
C PHE A 172 15.43 -5.93 19.46
N MET A 173 14.28 -6.02 18.76
CA MET A 173 14.22 -6.28 17.33
C MET A 173 15.09 -5.30 16.54
N TYR A 174 14.91 -3.99 16.75
CA TYR A 174 15.66 -2.97 16.01
C TYR A 174 17.17 -3.04 16.30
N MET A 175 17.56 -3.24 17.56
CA MET A 175 18.97 -3.36 17.90
C MET A 175 19.60 -4.63 17.30
N MET A 176 18.88 -5.76 17.31
CA MET A 176 19.33 -6.99 16.68
C MET A 176 19.48 -6.86 15.17
N ILE A 177 18.52 -6.22 14.51
CA ILE A 177 18.62 -5.93 13.07
C ILE A 177 19.88 -5.10 12.78
N ALA A 178 20.12 -4.04 13.55
CA ALA A 178 21.29 -3.20 13.40
C ALA A 178 22.60 -3.99 13.64
N ALA A 179 22.68 -4.74 14.73
CA ALA A 179 23.84 -5.55 15.06
C ALA A 179 24.16 -6.58 13.97
N THR A 180 23.15 -7.29 13.49
CA THR A 180 23.34 -8.30 12.44
C THR A 180 23.80 -7.67 11.11
N LYS A 181 23.22 -6.54 10.72
CA LYS A 181 23.60 -5.87 9.45
C LYS A 181 25.05 -5.39 9.42
N PHE A 182 25.60 -4.99 10.54
CA PHE A 182 26.98 -4.48 10.64
C PHE A 182 27.95 -5.46 11.30
N SER A 183 27.55 -6.72 11.48
CA SER A 183 28.36 -7.74 12.16
C SER A 183 29.75 -7.94 11.53
N GLN A 184 29.84 -7.84 10.21
CA GLN A 184 31.09 -8.05 9.46
C GLN A 184 31.90 -6.77 9.22
N TYR A 185 31.46 -5.63 9.75
CA TYR A 185 32.25 -4.39 9.68
C TYR A 185 33.46 -4.47 10.62
N PRO A 186 34.52 -3.67 10.39
CA PRO A 186 35.69 -3.64 11.25
C PRO A 186 35.32 -3.39 12.71
N LYS A 187 35.92 -4.14 13.62
CA LYS A 187 35.58 -4.12 15.07
C LYS A 187 35.62 -2.72 15.68
N GLU A 188 36.58 -1.89 15.21
CA GLU A 188 36.81 -0.54 15.71
C GLU A 188 35.63 0.41 15.40
N THR A 189 34.92 0.17 14.31
CA THR A 189 33.90 1.10 13.82
C THR A 189 32.47 0.54 13.90
N ARG A 190 32.30 -0.80 13.91
CA ARG A 190 31.00 -1.46 13.76
C ARG A 190 29.97 -1.00 14.78
N LEU A 191 30.36 -0.82 16.07
CA LEU A 191 29.41 -0.37 17.09
C LEU A 191 28.87 1.04 16.81
N SER A 192 29.67 1.91 16.19
CA SER A 192 29.21 3.23 15.77
C SER A 192 28.16 3.14 14.67
N TYR A 193 28.38 2.30 13.66
CA TYR A 193 27.39 2.06 12.60
C TYR A 193 26.11 1.43 13.14
N VAL A 194 26.21 0.43 14.02
CA VAL A 194 25.07 -0.20 14.70
C VAL A 194 24.22 0.85 15.40
N LYS A 195 24.84 1.72 16.21
CA LYS A 195 24.12 2.77 16.95
C LYS A 195 23.43 3.77 16.04
N ARG A 196 24.11 4.21 14.98
CA ARG A 196 23.54 5.14 13.99
C ARG A 196 22.34 4.55 13.27
N TYR A 197 22.46 3.30 12.83
CA TYR A 197 21.38 2.59 12.15
C TYR A 197 20.21 2.31 13.09
N TYR A 198 20.47 1.84 14.32
CA TYR A 198 19.44 1.69 15.34
C TYR A 198 18.70 3.00 15.59
N ASP A 199 19.41 4.12 15.70
CA ASP A 199 18.78 5.43 15.86
C ASP A 199 17.87 5.80 14.69
N ALA A 200 18.26 5.51 13.47
CA ALA A 200 17.47 5.82 12.29
C ALA A 200 16.17 5.00 12.22
N ILE A 201 16.26 3.68 12.45
CA ILE A 201 15.09 2.79 12.37
C ILE A 201 14.17 2.90 13.58
N SER A 202 14.73 3.02 14.81
CA SER A 202 13.94 3.09 16.03
C SER A 202 13.27 4.45 16.29
N LYS A 203 13.69 5.50 15.55
CA LYS A 203 13.04 6.81 15.50
C LYS A 203 12.12 6.96 14.29
N HIS A 204 11.88 5.87 13.57
CA HIS A 204 11.04 5.82 12.36
C HIS A 204 11.47 6.81 11.24
N LYS A 205 12.79 7.15 11.19
CA LYS A 205 13.31 8.03 10.14
C LYS A 205 13.51 7.33 8.80
N ILE A 206 13.67 6.01 8.82
CA ILE A 206 13.76 5.15 7.65
C ILE A 206 12.90 3.92 7.87
N ASN A 207 12.28 3.45 6.80
CA ASN A 207 11.56 2.19 6.74
C ASN A 207 12.47 1.09 6.22
N ILE A 208 12.26 -0.14 6.66
CA ILE A 208 13.04 -1.30 6.24
C ILE A 208 12.12 -2.39 5.69
N PRO A 209 12.55 -3.11 4.63
CA PRO A 209 11.69 -4.07 3.95
C PRO A 209 11.36 -5.27 4.83
N THR A 210 10.20 -5.87 4.58
CA THR A 210 9.64 -7.00 5.32
C THR A 210 10.64 -8.14 5.58
N PRO A 211 11.46 -8.62 4.62
CA PRO A 211 12.41 -9.71 4.90
C PRO A 211 13.51 -9.32 5.88
N ILE A 212 13.91 -8.06 5.89
CA ILE A 212 14.88 -7.55 6.87
C ILE A 212 14.24 -7.46 8.25
N MET A 213 13.07 -6.82 8.36
CA MET A 213 12.36 -6.70 9.64
C MET A 213 12.01 -8.04 10.26
N GLY A 214 11.54 -8.99 9.46
CA GLY A 214 11.10 -10.29 9.94
C GLY A 214 12.17 -11.37 9.96
N GLY A 215 13.31 -11.19 9.25
CA GLY A 215 14.21 -12.30 8.96
C GLY A 215 15.68 -12.13 9.30
N VAL A 216 16.28 -10.93 9.21
CA VAL A 216 17.74 -10.79 9.21
C VAL A 216 18.44 -11.37 10.45
N ARG A 217 17.80 -11.35 11.60
CA ARG A 217 18.31 -11.91 12.86
C ARG A 217 17.99 -13.38 13.09
N THR A 218 17.24 -13.98 12.17
CA THR A 218 16.81 -15.39 12.23
C THR A 218 17.68 -16.23 11.30
N PRO A 219 17.58 -17.58 11.34
CA PRO A 219 18.29 -18.44 10.40
C PRO A 219 17.89 -18.26 8.92
N LEU A 220 16.87 -17.44 8.61
CA LEU A 220 16.45 -17.15 7.24
C LEU A 220 17.49 -16.30 6.51
N ARG A 221 17.85 -16.68 5.28
CA ARG A 221 18.92 -16.04 4.50
C ARG A 221 18.43 -15.28 3.25
N GLN A 222 17.13 -15.29 2.97
CA GLN A 222 16.55 -14.54 1.85
C GLN A 222 16.06 -13.17 2.34
N PHE A 223 16.65 -12.07 1.81
CA PHE A 223 16.39 -10.70 2.26
C PHE A 223 15.81 -9.78 1.19
N ALA A 224 15.69 -10.23 -0.06
CA ALA A 224 15.02 -9.47 -1.11
C ALA A 224 13.50 -9.50 -0.88
N SER A 225 12.87 -8.32 -0.76
CA SER A 225 11.41 -8.24 -0.63
C SER A 225 10.70 -8.36 -1.97
N CYS A 226 11.39 -8.01 -3.05
CA CYS A 226 10.87 -7.95 -4.41
C CYS A 226 11.78 -8.77 -5.32
N VAL A 227 11.20 -9.73 -6.03
CA VAL A 227 11.91 -10.61 -6.96
C VAL A 227 11.23 -10.54 -8.32
N LEU A 228 12.03 -10.46 -9.37
CA LEU A 228 11.57 -10.43 -10.74
C LEU A 228 11.85 -11.77 -11.40
N VAL A 229 10.86 -12.32 -12.09
CA VAL A 229 10.93 -13.61 -12.79
C VAL A 229 10.57 -13.37 -14.25
N ASP A 230 11.51 -13.58 -15.14
CA ASP A 230 11.29 -13.50 -16.60
C ASP A 230 10.95 -14.87 -17.15
N SER A 231 9.76 -15.00 -17.74
CA SER A 231 9.28 -16.25 -18.33
C SER A 231 9.33 -16.14 -19.84
N ASP A 232 10.15 -16.98 -20.46
CA ASP A 232 10.26 -17.07 -21.90
C ASP A 232 9.26 -18.07 -22.49
N ASP A 233 9.15 -18.13 -23.82
CA ASP A 233 8.17 -18.88 -24.59
C ASP A 233 8.51 -20.37 -24.74
N THR A 234 8.96 -21.00 -23.65
CA THR A 234 9.24 -22.46 -23.59
C THR A 234 8.62 -23.07 -22.34
N LEU A 235 8.21 -24.35 -22.42
CA LEU A 235 7.69 -25.05 -21.26
C LEU A 235 8.72 -25.16 -20.13
N ASP A 236 10.00 -25.28 -20.47
CA ASP A 236 11.10 -25.32 -19.48
C ASP A 236 11.22 -23.98 -18.76
N SER A 237 11.21 -22.86 -19.48
CA SER A 237 11.27 -21.53 -18.88
C SER A 237 10.05 -21.25 -18.00
N ILE A 238 8.84 -21.58 -18.48
CA ILE A 238 7.60 -21.44 -17.70
C ILE A 238 7.65 -22.34 -16.44
N GLY A 239 8.17 -23.55 -16.56
CA GLY A 239 8.36 -24.46 -15.43
C GLY A 239 9.38 -23.97 -14.41
N HIS A 240 10.51 -23.42 -14.86
CA HIS A 240 11.52 -22.81 -13.97
C HIS A 240 10.99 -21.54 -13.30
N SER A 241 10.21 -20.72 -14.02
CA SER A 241 9.54 -19.55 -13.45
C SER A 241 8.59 -19.95 -12.31
N ASP A 242 7.80 -20.98 -12.53
CA ASP A 242 6.89 -21.53 -11.54
C ASP A 242 7.63 -22.02 -10.27
N LEU A 243 8.72 -22.76 -10.43
CA LEU A 243 9.57 -23.20 -9.32
C LEU A 243 10.20 -22.03 -8.56
N ALA A 244 10.66 -21.00 -9.29
CA ALA A 244 11.21 -19.79 -8.67
C ALA A 244 10.16 -19.06 -7.82
N ILE A 245 8.93 -18.92 -8.34
CA ILE A 245 7.81 -18.31 -7.63
C ILE A 245 7.56 -19.02 -6.30
N TYR A 246 7.46 -20.37 -6.28
CA TYR A 246 7.31 -21.14 -5.05
C TYR A 246 8.37 -20.79 -4.01
N LYS A 247 9.63 -20.86 -4.41
CA LYS A 247 10.76 -20.68 -3.49
C LYS A 247 10.81 -19.27 -2.89
N TYR A 248 10.59 -18.27 -3.70
CA TYR A 248 10.68 -16.87 -3.24
C TYR A 248 9.46 -16.43 -2.44
N VAL A 249 8.24 -16.85 -2.83
CA VAL A 249 7.03 -16.58 -2.03
C VAL A 249 7.12 -17.21 -0.65
N ALA A 250 7.56 -18.47 -0.56
CA ALA A 250 7.77 -19.15 0.72
C ALA A 250 8.78 -18.41 1.62
N GLN A 251 9.70 -17.66 1.03
CA GLN A 251 10.71 -16.87 1.73
C GLN A 251 10.37 -15.36 1.82
N ARG A 252 9.10 -15.00 1.78
CA ARG A 252 8.58 -13.64 2.06
C ARG A 252 8.77 -12.61 0.93
N ALA A 253 9.09 -13.02 -0.28
CA ALA A 253 9.21 -12.11 -1.41
C ALA A 253 7.85 -11.88 -2.11
N GLY A 254 7.59 -10.65 -2.56
CA GLY A 254 6.61 -10.36 -3.60
C GLY A 254 7.23 -10.60 -4.98
N ILE A 255 6.42 -10.95 -5.97
CA ILE A 255 6.90 -11.39 -7.28
C ILE A 255 6.40 -10.44 -8.37
N GLY A 256 7.31 -10.01 -9.24
CA GLY A 256 6.99 -9.48 -10.57
C GLY A 256 7.26 -10.55 -11.60
N ILE A 257 6.30 -10.87 -12.46
CA ILE A 257 6.42 -11.89 -13.50
C ILE A 257 6.34 -11.19 -14.86
N ASN A 258 7.32 -11.39 -15.70
CA ASN A 258 7.18 -11.07 -17.11
C ASN A 258 6.67 -12.30 -17.86
N ALA A 259 5.45 -12.23 -18.39
CA ALA A 259 4.85 -13.26 -19.24
C ALA A 259 4.60 -12.75 -20.67
N GLY A 260 5.02 -11.53 -20.97
CA GLY A 260 4.80 -10.88 -22.27
C GLY A 260 5.54 -11.50 -23.44
N ARG A 261 6.45 -12.46 -23.21
CA ARG A 261 7.14 -13.23 -24.26
C ARG A 261 6.38 -14.48 -24.67
N ILE A 262 5.45 -14.95 -23.85
CA ILE A 262 4.69 -16.20 -24.13
C ILE A 262 3.77 -15.95 -25.33
N ARG A 263 3.83 -16.86 -26.29
CA ARG A 263 3.02 -16.79 -27.52
C ARG A 263 1.51 -16.79 -27.24
N GLY A 264 0.78 -16.12 -28.08
CA GLY A 264 -0.69 -16.04 -28.00
C GLY A 264 -1.41 -17.31 -28.41
N ILE A 265 -2.72 -17.31 -28.18
CA ILE A 265 -3.61 -18.40 -28.55
C ILE A 265 -3.53 -18.71 -30.04
N ASN A 266 -3.66 -19.98 -30.42
CA ASN A 266 -3.59 -20.50 -31.79
C ASN A 266 -2.23 -20.35 -32.50
N SER A 267 -1.19 -19.85 -31.82
CA SER A 267 0.16 -19.86 -32.37
C SER A 267 0.63 -21.29 -32.65
N LYS A 268 1.36 -21.45 -33.73
CA LYS A 268 1.83 -22.79 -34.16
C LYS A 268 2.87 -23.37 -33.22
N ILE A 269 2.72 -24.65 -32.90
CA ILE A 269 3.68 -25.46 -32.16
C ILE A 269 4.10 -26.64 -33.05
N ARG A 270 5.39 -27.01 -33.03
CA ARG A 270 5.95 -28.10 -33.81
C ARG A 270 5.59 -28.02 -35.31
N GLY A 271 5.80 -26.84 -35.89
CA GLY A 271 5.50 -26.65 -37.32
C GLY A 271 4.03 -26.63 -37.68
N GLY A 272 3.11 -26.57 -36.70
CA GLY A 272 1.64 -26.53 -36.89
C GLY A 272 0.94 -27.84 -36.53
N GLU A 273 1.66 -28.83 -35.98
CA GLU A 273 1.05 -30.07 -35.47
C GLU A 273 0.05 -29.78 -34.33
N VAL A 274 0.36 -28.79 -33.51
CA VAL A 274 -0.45 -28.36 -32.36
C VAL A 274 -0.61 -26.85 -32.37
N GLN A 275 -1.73 -26.37 -31.86
CA GLN A 275 -1.97 -24.94 -31.60
C GLN A 275 -1.81 -24.62 -30.11
N HIS A 276 -1.25 -23.47 -29.81
CA HIS A 276 -1.07 -22.98 -28.43
C HIS A 276 -2.42 -22.62 -27.81
N THR A 277 -2.59 -22.95 -26.53
CA THR A 277 -3.84 -22.73 -25.78
C THR A 277 -3.99 -21.30 -25.24
N GLY A 278 -3.03 -20.42 -25.50
CA GLY A 278 -3.00 -19.05 -24.98
C GLY A 278 -2.30 -18.92 -23.64
N VAL A 279 -2.22 -17.70 -23.13
CA VAL A 279 -1.48 -17.38 -21.87
C VAL A 279 -2.31 -17.69 -20.62
N ILE A 280 -3.64 -17.67 -20.69
CA ILE A 280 -4.52 -17.81 -19.52
C ILE A 280 -4.27 -19.10 -18.72
N PRO A 281 -4.12 -20.29 -19.33
CA PRO A 281 -3.81 -21.51 -18.59
C PRO A 281 -2.51 -21.43 -17.77
N PHE A 282 -1.49 -20.78 -18.29
CA PHE A 282 -0.22 -20.56 -17.58
C PHE A 282 -0.36 -19.53 -16.46
N LEU A 283 -1.16 -18.49 -16.64
CA LEU A 283 -1.47 -17.53 -15.58
C LEU A 283 -2.23 -18.20 -14.42
N LYS A 284 -3.16 -19.10 -14.68
CA LYS A 284 -3.83 -19.90 -13.64
C LYS A 284 -2.82 -20.74 -12.84
N LYS A 285 -1.85 -21.33 -13.54
CA LYS A 285 -0.78 -22.08 -12.87
C LYS A 285 0.04 -21.16 -11.96
N PHE A 286 0.48 -20.00 -12.44
CA PHE A 286 1.19 -19.03 -11.62
C PHE A 286 0.36 -18.53 -10.43
N GLU A 287 -0.95 -18.29 -10.62
CA GLU A 287 -1.86 -17.93 -9.52
C GLU A 287 -1.90 -19.01 -8.45
N ALA A 288 -2.06 -20.29 -8.84
CA ALA A 288 -2.07 -21.41 -7.91
C ALA A 288 -0.74 -21.50 -7.16
N THR A 289 0.38 -21.33 -7.85
CA THR A 289 1.73 -21.35 -7.28
C THR A 289 1.94 -20.23 -6.25
N VAL A 290 1.58 -19.00 -6.60
CA VAL A 290 1.68 -17.83 -5.69
C VAL A 290 0.85 -18.06 -4.43
N ARG A 291 -0.32 -18.68 -4.54
CA ARG A 291 -1.23 -18.93 -3.41
C ARG A 291 -0.91 -20.16 -2.58
N SER A 292 -0.15 -21.10 -3.13
CA SER A 292 0.24 -22.32 -2.42
C SER A 292 1.18 -22.06 -1.25
N CYS A 293 1.86 -20.90 -1.24
CA CYS A 293 2.78 -20.52 -0.19
C CYS A 293 2.31 -19.24 0.52
N THR A 294 2.62 -19.15 1.81
CA THR A 294 2.31 -17.97 2.61
C THR A 294 3.58 -17.31 3.12
N GLN A 295 3.58 -15.99 3.14
CA GLN A 295 4.65 -15.22 3.78
C GLN A 295 4.47 -15.28 5.31
N ASN A 296 5.27 -16.05 6.02
CA ASN A 296 5.18 -16.26 7.48
C ASN A 296 3.85 -16.85 7.99
N GLY A 297 3.08 -17.54 7.19
CA GLY A 297 1.81 -18.10 7.62
C GLY A 297 0.66 -17.10 7.81
N ILE A 298 0.89 -15.80 7.55
CA ILE A 298 -0.11 -14.73 7.79
C ILE A 298 -0.51 -14.02 6.49
N ARG A 299 0.45 -13.76 5.61
CA ARG A 299 0.21 -13.05 4.36
C ARG A 299 0.28 -14.01 3.20
N GLY A 300 -0.78 -14.08 2.39
CA GLY A 300 -0.75 -14.82 1.12
C GLY A 300 0.33 -14.26 0.19
N GLY A 301 0.84 -15.10 -0.70
CA GLY A 301 1.71 -14.66 -1.78
C GLY A 301 1.02 -13.63 -2.66
N SER A 302 1.80 -12.71 -3.25
CA SER A 302 1.32 -11.69 -4.19
C SER A 302 2.25 -11.61 -5.37
N ALA A 303 1.68 -11.51 -6.57
CA ALA A 303 2.45 -11.34 -7.80
C ALA A 303 1.73 -10.40 -8.76
N THR A 304 2.55 -9.63 -9.51
CA THR A 304 2.10 -8.82 -10.64
C THR A 304 2.67 -9.38 -11.92
N VAL A 305 1.81 -9.56 -12.93
CA VAL A 305 2.21 -10.08 -14.23
C VAL A 305 2.21 -8.95 -15.25
N HIS A 306 3.29 -8.87 -16.03
CA HIS A 306 3.54 -7.82 -17.01
C HIS A 306 3.29 -8.33 -18.43
N PHE A 307 2.55 -7.54 -19.21
CA PHE A 307 2.28 -7.79 -20.64
C PHE A 307 2.42 -6.50 -21.45
N PRO A 308 2.96 -6.59 -22.66
CA PRO A 308 2.97 -5.46 -23.60
C PRO A 308 1.56 -5.21 -24.15
N ILE A 309 1.21 -3.93 -24.34
CA ILE A 309 -0.11 -3.51 -24.86
C ILE A 309 -0.43 -4.09 -26.25
N TRP A 310 0.60 -4.46 -27.00
CA TRP A 310 0.48 -5.05 -28.33
C TRP A 310 0.39 -6.58 -28.33
N HIS A 311 0.29 -7.23 -27.16
CA HIS A 311 0.13 -8.68 -27.08
C HIS A 311 -1.23 -9.14 -27.68
N GLN A 312 -1.23 -10.24 -28.45
CA GLN A 312 -2.41 -10.74 -29.13
C GLN A 312 -3.64 -10.93 -28.21
N GLU A 313 -3.43 -11.36 -26.96
CA GLU A 313 -4.49 -11.64 -25.99
C GLU A 313 -4.73 -10.47 -25.01
N ILE A 314 -4.31 -9.25 -25.33
CA ILE A 314 -4.37 -8.13 -24.39
C ILE A 314 -5.81 -7.83 -23.92
N GLU A 315 -6.80 -7.94 -24.80
CA GLU A 315 -8.21 -7.71 -24.46
C GLU A 315 -8.72 -8.71 -23.44
N ASP A 316 -8.29 -9.97 -23.52
CA ASP A 316 -8.63 -11.00 -22.55
C ASP A 316 -7.85 -10.80 -21.22
N ILE A 317 -6.60 -10.33 -21.30
CA ILE A 317 -5.75 -10.11 -20.14
C ILE A 317 -6.27 -8.98 -19.24
N ILE A 318 -6.70 -7.86 -19.81
CA ILE A 318 -7.18 -6.72 -19.03
C ILE A 318 -8.44 -7.01 -18.23
N VAL A 319 -9.26 -7.99 -18.66
CA VAL A 319 -10.50 -8.36 -17.97
C VAL A 319 -10.35 -9.53 -16.98
N LEU A 320 -9.16 -10.12 -16.85
CA LEU A 320 -8.93 -11.31 -16.00
C LEU A 320 -9.29 -11.11 -14.53
N LYS A 321 -9.24 -9.88 -14.05
CA LYS A 321 -9.45 -9.55 -12.64
C LYS A 321 -10.88 -9.16 -12.29
N ASN A 322 -11.72 -8.82 -13.27
CA ASN A 322 -13.07 -8.36 -13.00
C ASN A 322 -14.01 -9.48 -12.50
N ASN A 323 -15.16 -9.08 -11.97
CA ASN A 323 -16.15 -10.01 -11.41
C ASN A 323 -17.16 -10.53 -12.46
N LYS A 324 -16.99 -10.16 -13.73
CA LYS A 324 -17.85 -10.59 -14.84
C LYS A 324 -17.31 -11.89 -15.43
N GLY A 325 -18.19 -12.78 -15.89
CA GLY A 325 -17.81 -14.07 -16.50
C GLY A 325 -17.61 -15.21 -15.50
N THR A 326 -17.14 -16.35 -16.02
CA THR A 326 -16.94 -17.58 -15.24
C THR A 326 -15.52 -17.66 -14.66
N GLU A 327 -15.32 -18.47 -13.62
CA GLU A 327 -13.98 -18.72 -13.05
C GLU A 327 -13.00 -19.30 -14.09
N ASP A 328 -13.52 -19.99 -15.10
CA ASP A 328 -12.66 -20.57 -16.16
C ASP A 328 -11.97 -19.50 -17.01
N ASN A 329 -12.55 -18.31 -17.11
CA ASN A 329 -12.01 -17.20 -17.89
C ASN A 329 -11.42 -16.09 -17.03
N ARG A 330 -11.16 -16.33 -15.75
CA ARG A 330 -10.64 -15.31 -14.82
C ARG A 330 -9.44 -15.82 -14.04
N VAL A 331 -8.53 -14.89 -13.71
CA VAL A 331 -7.35 -15.09 -12.85
C VAL A 331 -7.28 -13.90 -11.92
N ARG A 332 -8.09 -13.92 -10.85
CA ARG A 332 -8.37 -12.72 -10.03
C ARG A 332 -7.34 -12.43 -8.96
N LYS A 333 -6.52 -13.40 -8.59
CA LYS A 333 -5.58 -13.28 -7.46
C LYS A 333 -4.17 -12.83 -7.87
N LEU A 334 -3.92 -12.67 -9.17
CA LEU A 334 -2.77 -11.97 -9.67
C LEU A 334 -3.12 -10.49 -9.93
N ASP A 335 -2.15 -9.62 -9.88
CA ASP A 335 -2.26 -8.25 -10.36
C ASP A 335 -1.63 -8.15 -11.75
N TYR A 336 -2.06 -7.20 -12.55
CA TYR A 336 -1.60 -7.07 -13.93
C TYR A 336 -0.97 -5.70 -14.16
N SER A 337 0.07 -5.67 -14.99
CA SER A 337 0.73 -4.45 -15.41
C SER A 337 0.84 -4.44 -16.94
N ILE A 338 0.26 -3.43 -17.54
CA ILE A 338 0.27 -3.26 -18.99
C ILE A 338 1.37 -2.26 -19.34
N GLN A 339 2.32 -2.74 -20.12
CA GLN A 339 3.46 -1.97 -20.61
C GLN A 339 3.02 -1.21 -21.87
N ILE A 340 3.21 0.09 -21.89
CA ILE A 340 2.77 0.97 -22.97
C ILE A 340 3.98 1.76 -23.46
N SER A 341 4.14 1.85 -24.80
CA SER A 341 5.15 2.64 -25.48
C SER A 341 4.60 3.95 -26.02
N LYS A 342 5.49 4.83 -26.41
CA LYS A 342 5.20 6.14 -26.99
C LYS A 342 4.30 6.05 -28.22
N ILE A 343 4.59 5.15 -29.14
CA ILE A 343 3.82 4.98 -30.39
C ILE A 343 2.32 4.68 -30.13
N PHE A 344 2.01 3.95 -29.03
CA PHE A 344 0.64 3.72 -28.64
C PHE A 344 -0.08 5.03 -28.28
N TYR A 345 0.56 5.88 -27.47
CA TYR A 345 -0.02 7.18 -27.09
C TYR A 345 -0.15 8.13 -28.30
N GLU A 346 0.79 8.11 -29.22
CA GLU A 346 0.69 8.88 -30.45
C GLU A 346 -0.50 8.46 -31.29
N ARG A 347 -0.72 7.15 -31.43
CA ARG A 347 -1.89 6.60 -32.15
C ARG A 347 -3.21 6.86 -31.41
N PHE A 348 -3.19 6.79 -30.08
CA PHE A 348 -4.32 7.18 -29.26
C PHE A 348 -4.76 8.62 -29.52
N ILE A 349 -3.79 9.56 -29.55
CA ILE A 349 -4.08 10.99 -29.81
C ILE A 349 -4.62 11.20 -31.22
N ARG A 350 -4.11 10.44 -32.19
CA ARG A 350 -4.52 10.55 -33.59
C ARG A 350 -5.78 9.74 -33.93
N ASN A 351 -6.34 8.99 -32.96
CA ASN A 351 -7.45 8.06 -33.15
C ASN A 351 -7.17 7.01 -34.24
N GLU A 352 -5.97 6.45 -34.22
CA GLU A 352 -5.50 5.40 -35.12
C GLU A 352 -5.66 4.02 -34.49
N GLU A 353 -5.51 2.97 -35.30
CA GLU A 353 -5.48 1.59 -34.84
C GLU A 353 -4.09 1.18 -34.37
N ILE A 354 -4.04 0.19 -33.48
CA ILE A 354 -2.83 -0.56 -33.14
C ILE A 354 -2.98 -2.00 -33.57
N THR A 355 -1.85 -2.66 -33.77
CA THR A 355 -1.77 -4.05 -34.19
C THR A 355 -1.33 -4.92 -33.03
N LEU A 356 -2.07 -5.99 -32.79
CA LEU A 356 -1.79 -6.99 -31.78
C LEU A 356 -1.12 -8.19 -32.42
N PHE A 357 -0.01 -8.63 -31.84
CA PHE A 357 0.78 -9.74 -32.34
C PHE A 357 0.96 -10.83 -31.27
N SER A 358 1.08 -12.08 -31.73
CA SER A 358 1.73 -13.10 -30.93
C SER A 358 3.25 -12.83 -30.90
N PRO A 359 3.90 -12.76 -29.75
CA PRO A 359 5.37 -12.52 -29.69
C PRO A 359 6.21 -13.49 -30.50
N HIS A 360 5.73 -14.73 -30.66
CA HIS A 360 6.36 -15.75 -31.48
C HIS A 360 6.46 -15.38 -32.98
N ASP A 361 5.46 -14.68 -33.49
CA ASP A 361 5.37 -14.35 -34.92
C ASP A 361 6.13 -13.08 -35.30
N VAL A 362 6.63 -12.33 -34.29
CA VAL A 362 7.40 -11.07 -34.44
C VAL A 362 8.72 -11.13 -33.66
N PRO A 363 9.68 -11.97 -34.11
CA PRO A 363 10.92 -12.18 -33.38
C PRO A 363 11.68 -10.88 -33.11
N GLY A 364 12.19 -10.71 -31.88
CA GLY A 364 12.92 -9.52 -31.46
C GLY A 364 12.07 -8.30 -31.09
N LEU A 365 10.76 -8.31 -31.38
CA LEU A 365 9.90 -7.16 -31.07
C LEU A 365 9.83 -6.90 -29.57
N TYR A 366 9.72 -7.96 -28.74
CA TYR A 366 9.72 -7.79 -27.29
C TYR A 366 11.10 -7.32 -26.77
N ASP A 367 12.19 -7.75 -27.40
CA ASP A 367 13.54 -7.30 -27.03
C ASP A 367 13.77 -5.83 -27.38
N ALA A 368 13.18 -5.33 -28.46
CA ALA A 368 13.22 -3.92 -28.83
C ALA A 368 12.25 -3.05 -28.00
N PHE A 369 11.23 -3.63 -27.39
CA PHE A 369 10.17 -2.89 -26.69
C PHE A 369 10.71 -2.06 -25.52
N GLY A 370 10.46 -0.77 -25.54
CA GLY A 370 11.04 0.21 -24.60
C GLY A 370 12.46 0.66 -24.96
N THR A 371 12.89 0.49 -26.21
CA THR A 371 14.13 1.06 -26.77
C THR A 371 13.79 1.89 -28.01
N ASP A 372 14.74 2.72 -28.45
CA ASP A 372 14.57 3.60 -29.62
C ASP A 372 14.28 2.85 -30.93
N GLY A 373 14.66 1.57 -31.04
CA GLY A 373 14.42 0.75 -32.22
C GLY A 373 13.04 0.09 -32.29
N PHE A 374 12.20 0.22 -31.27
CA PHE A 374 10.93 -0.48 -31.21
C PHE A 374 9.94 -0.01 -32.28
N ASP A 375 9.75 1.29 -32.43
CA ASP A 375 8.73 1.87 -33.30
C ASP A 375 8.94 1.46 -34.75
N ASP A 376 10.19 1.52 -35.25
CA ASP A 376 10.55 1.11 -36.62
C ASP A 376 10.30 -0.38 -36.85
N LEU A 377 10.65 -1.22 -35.88
CA LEU A 377 10.47 -2.66 -35.97
C LEU A 377 8.98 -3.02 -35.92
N TYR A 378 8.20 -2.39 -35.04
CA TYR A 378 6.76 -2.59 -34.89
C TYR A 378 6.04 -2.24 -36.20
N VAL A 379 6.28 -1.05 -36.75
CA VAL A 379 5.70 -0.61 -38.04
C VAL A 379 6.19 -1.49 -39.18
N GLY A 380 7.42 -1.98 -39.12
CA GLY A 380 7.94 -2.95 -40.09
C GLY A 380 7.12 -4.25 -40.11
N TYR A 381 6.77 -4.79 -38.94
CA TYR A 381 5.92 -5.98 -38.84
C TYR A 381 4.48 -5.69 -39.26
N GLU A 382 3.94 -4.53 -38.99
CA GLU A 382 2.61 -4.14 -39.46
C GLU A 382 2.47 -4.10 -40.99
N ARG A 383 3.53 -3.77 -41.70
CA ARG A 383 3.55 -3.77 -43.17
C ARG A 383 3.61 -5.17 -43.78
N ASN A 384 3.98 -6.18 -42.99
CA ASN A 384 4.07 -7.54 -43.48
C ASN A 384 2.74 -8.28 -43.34
N GLU A 385 1.96 -8.33 -44.39
CA GLU A 385 0.63 -8.97 -44.40
C GLU A 385 0.63 -10.48 -44.18
N SER A 386 1.79 -11.15 -44.26
CA SER A 386 1.89 -12.59 -44.01
C SER A 386 1.89 -12.95 -42.51
N ILE A 387 2.06 -11.98 -41.63
CA ILE A 387 2.08 -12.21 -40.19
C ILE A 387 0.65 -12.20 -39.65
N PRO A 388 0.24 -13.25 -38.91
CA PRO A 388 -1.06 -13.29 -38.24
C PRO A 388 -1.15 -12.12 -37.23
N ARG A 389 -2.25 -11.37 -37.32
CA ARG A 389 -2.43 -10.17 -36.48
C ARG A 389 -3.90 -9.85 -36.29
N LYS A 390 -4.19 -9.04 -35.29
CA LYS A 390 -5.48 -8.39 -35.05
C LYS A 390 -5.23 -6.88 -34.92
N THR A 391 -6.15 -6.05 -35.40
CA THR A 391 -6.12 -4.60 -35.18
C THR A 391 -7.27 -4.18 -34.27
N ILE A 392 -7.02 -3.14 -33.48
CA ILE A 392 -8.02 -2.54 -32.57
C ILE A 392 -7.75 -1.03 -32.49
N GLY A 393 -8.79 -0.23 -32.31
CA GLY A 393 -8.65 1.19 -32.07
C GLY A 393 -7.83 1.47 -30.79
N ALA A 394 -6.81 2.31 -30.87
CA ALA A 394 -5.99 2.65 -29.72
C ALA A 394 -6.81 3.30 -28.59
N GLN A 395 -7.78 4.15 -28.96
CA GLN A 395 -8.70 4.77 -27.98
C GLN A 395 -9.63 3.73 -27.33
N GLU A 396 -10.17 2.81 -28.09
CA GLU A 396 -11.04 1.74 -27.60
C GLU A 396 -10.33 0.90 -26.56
N LEU A 397 -9.15 0.36 -26.90
CA LEU A 397 -8.37 -0.48 -25.98
C LEU A 397 -7.94 0.28 -24.71
N PHE A 398 -7.54 1.55 -24.84
CA PHE A 398 -7.11 2.33 -23.68
C PHE A 398 -8.28 2.68 -22.74
N LEU A 399 -9.46 2.97 -23.29
CA LEU A 399 -10.65 3.22 -22.49
C LEU A 399 -11.11 1.96 -21.75
N ASP A 400 -11.05 0.79 -22.40
CA ASP A 400 -11.34 -0.49 -21.74
C ASP A 400 -10.32 -0.79 -20.62
N LEU A 401 -9.04 -0.53 -20.85
CA LEU A 401 -8.00 -0.65 -19.83
C LEU A 401 -8.28 0.27 -18.63
N LEU A 402 -8.62 1.54 -18.87
CA LEU A 402 -8.92 2.49 -17.79
C LEU A 402 -10.17 2.10 -17.02
N LYS A 403 -11.21 1.62 -17.70
CA LYS A 403 -12.43 1.12 -17.08
C LYS A 403 -12.16 -0.06 -16.15
N GLU A 404 -11.47 -1.09 -16.65
CA GLU A 404 -11.13 -2.26 -15.84
C GLU A 404 -10.18 -1.89 -14.67
N ARG A 405 -9.28 -0.91 -14.87
CA ARG A 405 -8.45 -0.34 -13.80
C ARG A 405 -9.31 0.34 -12.74
N ALA A 406 -10.28 1.14 -13.11
CA ALA A 406 -11.18 1.83 -12.18
C ALA A 406 -12.06 0.82 -11.41
N GLU A 407 -12.61 -0.18 -12.09
CA GLU A 407 -13.48 -1.19 -11.48
C GLU A 407 -12.72 -2.15 -10.54
N THR A 408 -11.45 -2.46 -10.82
CA THR A 408 -10.69 -3.47 -10.06
C THR A 408 -9.63 -2.89 -9.13
N GLY A 409 -9.20 -1.65 -9.36
CA GLY A 409 -8.14 -0.98 -8.61
C GLY A 409 -6.73 -1.59 -8.76
N ARG A 410 -6.55 -2.61 -9.60
CA ARG A 410 -5.35 -3.46 -9.61
C ARG A 410 -4.81 -3.78 -11.01
N ILE A 411 -4.99 -2.88 -11.96
CA ILE A 411 -4.31 -2.91 -13.25
C ILE A 411 -3.36 -1.72 -13.30
N TYR A 412 -2.09 -1.98 -13.48
CA TYR A 412 -1.04 -0.98 -13.50
C TYR A 412 -0.67 -0.61 -14.92
N ILE A 413 -0.27 0.63 -15.14
CA ILE A 413 0.25 1.13 -16.40
C ILE A 413 1.74 1.38 -16.22
N MET A 414 2.55 0.74 -17.06
CA MET A 414 4.00 0.90 -17.07
C MET A 414 4.42 1.57 -18.39
N ASN A 415 4.84 2.83 -18.31
CA ASN A 415 5.36 3.56 -19.47
C ASN A 415 6.79 3.09 -19.76
N ILE A 416 6.93 2.03 -20.56
CA ILE A 416 8.17 1.29 -20.71
C ILE A 416 9.32 2.13 -21.25
N ASP A 417 9.05 3.07 -22.15
CA ASP A 417 10.06 3.97 -22.71
C ASP A 417 10.62 4.91 -21.64
N HIS A 418 9.73 5.48 -20.78
CA HIS A 418 10.14 6.33 -19.66
C HIS A 418 10.92 5.52 -18.60
N CYS A 419 10.47 4.29 -18.31
CA CYS A 419 11.19 3.43 -17.39
C CYS A 419 12.64 3.19 -17.86
N ASN A 420 12.86 3.05 -19.16
CA ASN A 420 14.19 2.81 -19.72
C ASN A 420 15.01 4.09 -19.91
N SER A 421 14.40 5.19 -20.38
CA SER A 421 15.12 6.47 -20.58
C SER A 421 15.57 7.12 -19.27
N HIS A 422 14.90 6.84 -18.15
CA HIS A 422 15.24 7.39 -16.83
C HIS A 422 15.84 6.34 -15.88
N SER A 423 16.12 5.13 -16.37
CA SER A 423 16.70 4.06 -15.57
C SER A 423 18.14 4.36 -15.16
N SER A 424 18.50 4.02 -13.93
CA SER A 424 19.88 3.97 -13.45
C SER A 424 20.55 2.60 -13.68
N PHE A 425 19.82 1.62 -14.22
CA PHE A 425 20.34 0.29 -14.53
C PHE A 425 21.09 0.29 -15.88
N LEU A 426 22.07 -0.61 -16.00
CA LEU A 426 22.76 -0.85 -17.26
C LEU A 426 21.89 -1.68 -18.22
N ASP A 427 21.15 -2.62 -17.67
CA ASP A 427 20.26 -3.48 -18.44
C ASP A 427 18.88 -2.86 -18.59
N LYS A 428 18.21 -3.22 -19.69
CA LYS A 428 16.84 -2.79 -19.97
C LYS A 428 15.86 -3.27 -18.90
N VAL A 429 15.04 -2.35 -18.42
CA VAL A 429 13.91 -2.66 -17.55
C VAL A 429 12.76 -3.22 -18.39
N SER A 430 12.32 -4.45 -18.11
CA SER A 430 11.21 -5.12 -18.79
C SER A 430 10.02 -5.40 -17.86
N MET A 431 10.20 -5.25 -16.55
CA MET A 431 9.16 -5.50 -15.54
C MET A 431 9.51 -4.78 -14.25
N SER A 432 8.57 -4.71 -13.34
CA SER A 432 8.77 -4.20 -11.99
C SER A 432 8.04 -5.06 -10.95
N ASN A 433 8.38 -4.86 -9.69
CA ASN A 433 7.51 -5.23 -8.58
C ASN A 433 6.97 -3.93 -7.98
N LEU A 434 5.69 -3.91 -7.61
CA LEU A 434 4.98 -2.69 -7.24
C LEU A 434 5.25 -2.27 -5.79
N CYS A 435 6.50 -2.12 -5.43
CA CYS A 435 6.89 -1.54 -4.15
C CYS A 435 7.60 -0.21 -4.40
N VAL A 436 7.03 0.87 -3.86
CA VAL A 436 7.72 2.15 -3.70
C VAL A 436 8.15 2.30 -2.25
N ALA A 437 9.29 2.93 -2.01
CA ALA A 437 9.71 3.31 -0.67
C ALA A 437 8.75 4.37 -0.11
N GLY A 438 8.48 4.33 1.21
CA GLY A 438 7.61 5.33 1.87
C GLY A 438 8.11 6.77 1.75
N ASP A 439 9.42 6.94 1.57
CA ASP A 439 10.10 8.22 1.33
C ASP A 439 10.12 8.64 -0.15
N THR A 440 9.47 7.89 -1.04
CA THR A 440 9.31 8.30 -2.44
C THR A 440 8.50 9.58 -2.51
N LYS A 441 9.12 10.64 -3.03
CA LYS A 441 8.48 11.94 -3.17
C LYS A 441 7.55 11.96 -4.36
N ILE A 442 6.34 12.47 -4.14
CA ILE A 442 5.34 12.73 -5.18
C ILE A 442 4.93 14.19 -5.13
N LYS A 443 4.63 14.75 -6.29
CA LYS A 443 4.02 16.08 -6.37
C LYS A 443 2.52 15.94 -6.36
N ILE A 444 1.90 16.66 -5.45
CA ILE A 444 0.45 16.74 -5.36
C ILE A 444 0.01 18.18 -5.57
N LYS A 445 -1.18 18.31 -6.19
CA LYS A 445 -1.88 19.58 -6.32
C LYS A 445 -3.19 19.49 -5.55
N TYR A 446 -3.44 20.44 -4.69
CA TYR A 446 -4.69 20.48 -3.94
C TYR A 446 -5.21 21.92 -3.80
N PRO A 447 -6.52 22.11 -3.85
CA PRO A 447 -7.12 23.39 -3.55
C PRO A 447 -7.18 23.59 -2.03
N LYS A 448 -6.81 24.78 -1.56
CA LYS A 448 -7.01 25.22 -0.18
C LYS A 448 -7.95 26.41 -0.17
N ALA A 449 -8.98 26.34 0.68
CA ALA A 449 -9.88 27.46 0.90
C ALA A 449 -9.13 28.61 1.58
N ILE A 450 -9.34 29.82 1.08
CA ILE A 450 -8.95 31.07 1.74
C ILE A 450 -10.20 31.62 2.37
N TYR A 451 -10.15 31.83 3.68
CA TYR A 451 -11.26 32.40 4.45
C TYR A 451 -11.11 33.91 4.54
N ASP A 452 -12.22 34.62 4.53
CA ASP A 452 -12.27 36.05 4.85
C ASP A 452 -12.18 36.30 6.37
N ASP A 453 -12.19 37.56 6.78
CA ASP A 453 -12.09 37.97 8.19
C ASP A 453 -13.29 37.55 9.05
N ILE A 454 -14.38 37.05 8.46
CA ILE A 454 -15.57 36.52 9.14
C ILE A 454 -15.66 34.99 9.07
N GLY A 455 -14.67 34.31 8.47
CA GLY A 455 -14.54 32.87 8.42
C GLY A 455 -15.33 32.19 7.30
N GLU A 456 -15.80 32.95 6.30
CA GLU A 456 -16.38 32.38 5.08
C GLU A 456 -15.32 32.11 4.01
N ILE A 457 -15.56 31.12 3.13
CA ILE A 457 -14.63 30.80 2.05
C ILE A 457 -14.67 31.92 1.02
N TYR A 458 -13.57 32.67 0.95
CA TYR A 458 -13.42 33.83 0.07
C TYR A 458 -12.87 33.44 -1.30
N ASP A 459 -11.92 32.50 -1.36
CA ASP A 459 -11.26 32.07 -2.59
C ASP A 459 -10.65 30.66 -2.42
N TRP A 460 -10.29 30.02 -3.53
CA TRP A 460 -9.56 28.75 -3.54
C TRP A 460 -8.22 28.95 -4.21
N LYS A 461 -7.15 28.65 -3.50
CA LYS A 461 -5.81 28.67 -4.05
C LYS A 461 -5.31 27.24 -4.23
N VAL A 462 -4.87 26.94 -5.44
CA VAL A 462 -4.22 25.66 -5.73
C VAL A 462 -2.78 25.73 -5.24
N TYR A 463 -2.42 24.79 -4.38
CA TYR A 463 -1.07 24.60 -3.89
C TYR A 463 -0.48 23.36 -4.55
N GLU A 464 0.80 23.45 -4.89
CA GLU A 464 1.60 22.31 -5.30
C GLU A 464 2.61 22.05 -4.20
N GLU A 465 2.65 20.83 -3.71
CA GLU A 465 3.64 20.41 -2.71
C GLU A 465 4.24 19.07 -3.11
N GLU A 466 5.48 18.87 -2.72
CA GLU A 466 6.18 17.60 -2.84
C GLU A 466 6.12 16.92 -1.47
N ILE A 467 5.46 15.77 -1.42
CA ILE A 467 5.28 15.00 -0.18
C ILE A 467 5.83 13.59 -0.34
N GLU A 468 6.18 12.96 0.77
CA GLU A 468 6.53 11.54 0.78
C GLU A 468 5.25 10.69 0.75
N ILE A 469 5.25 9.60 -0.02
CA ILE A 469 4.06 8.72 -0.14
C ILE A 469 3.65 8.17 1.22
N GLY A 470 4.62 7.94 2.12
CA GLY A 470 4.37 7.46 3.47
C GLY A 470 3.58 8.43 4.34
N ASP A 471 3.62 9.73 4.03
CA ASP A 471 2.98 10.79 4.80
C ASP A 471 1.63 11.24 4.17
N LEU A 472 1.22 10.59 3.08
CA LEU A 472 0.03 11.00 2.31
C LEU A 472 -1.25 11.00 3.17
N ASP A 473 -1.44 10.00 4.01
CA ASP A 473 -2.63 9.89 4.88
C ASP A 473 -2.62 10.96 5.97
N GLU A 474 -1.46 11.23 6.59
CA GLU A 474 -1.29 12.30 7.57
C GLU A 474 -1.45 13.67 6.91
N TYR A 475 -0.93 13.83 5.70
CA TYR A 475 -1.05 15.03 4.92
C TYR A 475 -2.50 15.38 4.58
N ILE A 476 -3.30 14.40 4.14
CA ILE A 476 -4.72 14.56 3.85
C ILE A 476 -5.51 14.87 5.13
N SER A 477 -5.23 14.17 6.24
CA SER A 477 -5.95 14.33 7.51
C SER A 477 -5.61 15.62 8.24
N SER A 478 -4.38 16.13 8.11
CA SER A 478 -3.91 17.33 8.84
C SER A 478 -4.38 18.67 8.25
N ARG A 479 -5.01 18.68 7.06
CA ARG A 479 -5.28 19.91 6.30
C ARG A 479 -6.75 20.24 6.07
N GLU A 480 -7.66 19.76 6.91
CA GLU A 480 -9.11 20.03 6.82
C GLU A 480 -9.71 19.78 5.42
N ILE A 481 -9.11 18.88 4.65
CA ILE A 481 -9.75 18.35 3.46
C ILE A 481 -10.86 17.44 3.97
N ARG A 482 -12.12 17.91 3.89
CA ARG A 482 -13.26 17.06 4.25
C ARG A 482 -13.34 15.92 3.24
N VAL A 483 -12.95 14.76 3.70
CA VAL A 483 -13.09 13.52 2.96
C VAL A 483 -14.39 12.88 3.44
N MET A 484 -15.42 12.82 2.60
CA MET A 484 -16.69 12.20 2.94
C MET A 484 -16.83 10.82 2.30
N SER A 485 -17.49 9.91 2.98
CA SER A 485 -17.72 8.54 2.52
C SER A 485 -18.92 8.44 1.58
N TYR A 486 -18.81 7.63 0.54
CA TYR A 486 -19.82 7.43 -0.48
C TYR A 486 -20.38 5.99 -0.46
N LYS A 487 -21.71 5.87 -0.54
CA LYS A 487 -22.43 4.61 -0.63
C LYS A 487 -22.66 4.24 -2.09
N VAL A 488 -22.05 3.16 -2.57
CA VAL A 488 -22.12 2.76 -3.99
C VAL A 488 -23.44 2.06 -4.34
N SER A 489 -24.11 1.44 -3.37
CA SER A 489 -25.49 0.93 -3.53
C SER A 489 -26.12 0.61 -2.17
N ASP A 490 -27.47 0.56 -2.13
CA ASP A 490 -28.23 0.27 -0.90
C ASP A 490 -28.07 -1.18 -0.37
N ASN A 491 -27.36 -2.05 -1.06
CA ASN A 491 -27.20 -3.47 -0.75
C ASN A 491 -25.77 -3.94 -0.47
N ASP A 492 -24.76 -3.04 -0.52
CA ASP A 492 -23.39 -3.39 -0.14
C ASP A 492 -23.09 -3.03 1.31
N PRO A 493 -22.42 -3.92 2.08
CA PRO A 493 -21.87 -3.55 3.37
C PRO A 493 -20.80 -2.49 3.14
N CYS A 494 -21.10 -1.29 3.58
CA CYS A 494 -20.35 -0.08 3.40
C CYS A 494 -18.93 -0.20 3.95
N GLU A 495 -17.92 -0.25 3.08
CA GLU A 495 -16.61 0.30 3.40
C GLU A 495 -16.62 1.76 2.93
N ASP A 496 -16.51 2.67 3.88
CA ASP A 496 -16.48 4.11 3.64
C ASP A 496 -15.24 4.47 2.80
N VAL A 497 -15.47 4.86 1.55
CA VAL A 497 -14.41 5.40 0.68
C VAL A 497 -14.43 6.92 0.82
N PRO A 498 -13.33 7.54 1.26
CA PRO A 498 -13.26 8.99 1.41
C PRO A 498 -13.45 9.71 0.07
N GLN A 499 -14.33 10.69 0.01
CA GLN A 499 -14.58 11.52 -1.18
C GLN A 499 -14.35 13.00 -0.89
N ILE A 500 -13.90 13.72 -1.93
CA ILE A 500 -13.80 15.18 -1.91
C ILE A 500 -15.11 15.74 -2.44
N GLU A 501 -15.77 16.60 -1.68
CA GLU A 501 -16.97 17.30 -2.10
C GLU A 501 -16.67 18.71 -2.56
N VAL A 502 -17.47 19.18 -3.48
CA VAL A 502 -17.50 20.57 -3.94
C VAL A 502 -18.87 21.17 -3.63
N LEU A 503 -18.88 22.41 -3.19
CA LEU A 503 -20.13 23.14 -3.02
C LEU A 503 -20.74 23.39 -4.41
N SER A 504 -21.85 22.74 -4.68
CA SER A 504 -22.56 22.76 -5.96
C SER A 504 -23.93 23.39 -5.81
N TYR A 505 -24.53 23.85 -6.93
CA TYR A 505 -25.86 24.38 -6.95
C TYR A 505 -26.84 23.33 -7.47
N ASN A 506 -27.78 22.91 -6.62
CA ASN A 506 -28.84 21.98 -7.01
C ASN A 506 -29.92 22.74 -7.77
N THR A 507 -30.05 22.43 -9.07
CA THR A 507 -31.00 23.10 -9.98
C THR A 507 -32.46 22.72 -9.73
N GLU A 508 -32.74 21.63 -9.02
CA GLU A 508 -34.09 21.18 -8.66
C GLU A 508 -34.58 21.86 -7.38
N THR A 509 -33.71 21.98 -6.37
CA THR A 509 -34.05 22.61 -5.08
C THR A 509 -33.79 24.12 -5.07
N ASN A 510 -33.05 24.62 -6.04
CA ASN A 510 -32.61 26.03 -6.16
C ASN A 510 -31.77 26.50 -4.95
N GLN A 511 -30.96 25.58 -4.38
CA GLN A 511 -30.11 25.83 -3.22
C GLN A 511 -28.68 25.32 -3.46
N GLN A 512 -27.72 25.87 -2.73
CA GLN A 512 -26.37 25.33 -2.67
C GLN A 512 -26.32 24.09 -1.82
N GLU A 513 -25.69 23.04 -2.31
CA GLU A 513 -25.43 21.81 -1.59
C GLU A 513 -24.04 21.26 -1.89
N TRP A 514 -23.49 20.52 -0.97
CA TRP A 514 -22.22 19.83 -1.18
C TRP A 514 -22.46 18.61 -2.08
N ALA A 515 -21.75 18.52 -3.17
CA ALA A 515 -21.81 17.41 -4.11
C ALA A 515 -20.45 16.72 -4.24
N PRO A 516 -20.44 15.37 -4.26
CA PRO A 516 -19.20 14.63 -4.39
C PRO A 516 -18.54 14.88 -5.74
N ILE A 517 -17.21 15.00 -5.74
CA ILE A 517 -16.44 15.05 -6.98
C ILE A 517 -16.32 13.61 -7.51
N THR A 518 -16.99 13.32 -8.60
CA THR A 518 -17.04 11.98 -9.21
C THR A 518 -15.86 11.71 -10.15
N ALA A 519 -15.21 12.76 -10.65
CA ALA A 519 -14.03 12.63 -11.52
C ALA A 519 -13.22 13.93 -11.55
N PHE A 520 -11.89 13.79 -11.60
CA PHE A 520 -10.97 14.86 -11.94
C PHE A 520 -10.39 14.59 -13.31
N ALA A 521 -10.44 15.57 -14.18
CA ALA A 521 -9.79 15.51 -15.48
C ALA A 521 -9.03 16.80 -15.74
N GLU A 522 -7.73 16.72 -15.96
CA GLU A 522 -6.95 17.81 -16.53
C GLU A 522 -7.11 17.75 -18.05
N THR A 523 -7.94 18.67 -18.59
CA THR A 523 -8.27 18.66 -20.03
C THR A 523 -7.25 19.43 -20.89
N SER A 524 -6.52 20.38 -20.34
CA SER A 524 -5.40 21.06 -21.02
C SER A 524 -4.62 21.97 -20.07
N PRO A 525 -3.30 21.81 -19.91
CA PRO A 525 -2.48 22.70 -19.07
C PRO A 525 -2.29 24.12 -19.64
N LYS A 526 -2.76 24.38 -20.87
CA LYS A 526 -2.68 25.67 -21.57
C LYS A 526 -4.03 26.17 -22.07
N ALA A 527 -5.13 25.71 -21.48
CA ALA A 527 -6.46 26.18 -21.86
C ALA A 527 -6.58 27.70 -21.60
N LYS A 528 -7.15 28.41 -22.58
CA LYS A 528 -7.58 29.79 -22.34
C LYS A 528 -8.71 29.75 -21.32
N VAL A 529 -8.63 30.58 -20.32
CA VAL A 529 -9.68 30.75 -19.31
C VAL A 529 -10.23 32.17 -19.36
N MET A 530 -11.48 32.33 -18.96
CA MET A 530 -12.14 33.61 -18.82
C MET A 530 -12.66 33.76 -17.40
N ARG A 531 -12.62 34.97 -16.88
CA ARG A 531 -13.19 35.32 -15.59
C ARG A 531 -14.61 35.86 -15.81
N ILE A 532 -15.57 35.27 -15.14
CA ILE A 532 -16.94 35.73 -15.08
C ILE A 532 -17.12 36.34 -13.71
N THR A 533 -17.57 37.60 -13.66
CA THR A 533 -17.80 38.30 -12.40
C THR A 533 -19.26 38.72 -12.35
N ASP A 534 -19.93 38.44 -11.26
CA ASP A 534 -21.25 38.92 -10.97
C ASP A 534 -21.15 40.34 -10.42
N GLU A 535 -21.82 41.29 -11.07
CA GLU A 535 -21.69 42.72 -10.71
C GLU A 535 -22.37 43.08 -9.39
N GLU A 536 -23.41 42.34 -8.99
CA GLU A 536 -24.14 42.62 -7.75
C GLU A 536 -23.40 42.10 -6.52
N SER A 537 -22.88 40.85 -6.58
CA SER A 537 -22.18 40.25 -5.46
C SER A 537 -20.67 40.46 -5.45
N GLY A 538 -20.09 40.88 -6.59
CA GLY A 538 -18.63 40.98 -6.78
C GLY A 538 -17.91 39.62 -6.86
N LYS A 539 -18.63 38.52 -6.73
CA LYS A 539 -18.05 37.18 -6.80
C LYS A 539 -17.63 36.82 -8.23
N SER A 540 -16.54 36.08 -8.37
CA SER A 540 -16.05 35.69 -9.68
C SER A 540 -15.63 34.23 -9.75
N ILE A 541 -15.81 33.61 -10.93
CA ILE A 541 -15.34 32.27 -11.26
C ILE A 541 -14.43 32.34 -12.49
N VAL A 542 -13.37 31.52 -12.49
CA VAL A 542 -12.46 31.41 -13.64
C VAL A 542 -12.67 30.02 -14.27
N VAL A 543 -13.12 29.99 -15.51
CA VAL A 543 -13.50 28.77 -16.24
C VAL A 543 -13.02 28.82 -17.68
N THR A 544 -13.00 27.66 -18.35
CA THR A 544 -12.77 27.63 -19.81
C THR A 544 -13.97 28.20 -20.57
N PRO A 545 -13.80 28.73 -21.80
CA PRO A 545 -14.88 29.27 -22.58
C PRO A 545 -16.05 28.30 -22.83
N GLU A 546 -15.77 27.02 -22.89
CA GLU A 546 -16.74 25.95 -23.12
C GLU A 546 -17.41 25.45 -21.83
N HIS A 547 -16.97 25.91 -20.66
CA HIS A 547 -17.59 25.54 -19.38
C HIS A 547 -19.04 26.01 -19.32
N LYS A 548 -19.93 25.13 -18.87
CA LYS A 548 -21.36 25.46 -18.75
C LYS A 548 -21.61 26.08 -17.38
N VAL A 549 -22.05 27.32 -17.38
CA VAL A 549 -22.47 28.08 -16.20
C VAL A 549 -23.99 28.08 -16.14
N PHE A 550 -24.55 27.84 -14.95
CA PHE A 550 -25.99 27.88 -14.76
C PHE A 550 -26.48 29.33 -14.53
N THR A 551 -27.42 29.75 -15.37
CA THR A 551 -28.11 31.06 -15.26
C THR A 551 -29.56 30.84 -14.88
N LYS A 552 -30.13 31.67 -14.01
CA LYS A 552 -31.53 31.60 -13.56
C LYS A 552 -32.53 31.81 -14.71
N ASN A 553 -32.15 32.61 -15.68
CA ASN A 553 -33.03 33.00 -16.80
C ASN A 553 -32.89 32.12 -18.05
N ARG A 554 -31.76 31.47 -18.29
CA ARG A 554 -31.51 30.65 -19.50
C ARG A 554 -31.05 29.19 -19.22
N GLY A 555 -30.93 28.78 -17.96
CA GLY A 555 -30.38 27.48 -17.63
C GLY A 555 -28.87 27.41 -17.91
N TYR A 556 -28.36 26.25 -18.33
CA TYR A 556 -26.93 26.07 -18.61
C TYR A 556 -26.50 26.77 -19.90
N VAL A 557 -25.61 27.74 -19.79
CA VAL A 557 -25.03 28.52 -20.88
C VAL A 557 -23.52 28.35 -20.88
N MET A 558 -22.89 28.22 -22.06
CA MET A 558 -21.42 28.22 -22.11
C MET A 558 -20.86 29.56 -21.68
N ALA A 559 -19.76 29.55 -20.94
CA ALA A 559 -19.13 30.75 -20.41
C ALA A 559 -18.86 31.81 -21.48
N LYS A 560 -18.45 31.40 -22.68
CA LYS A 560 -18.24 32.31 -23.84
C LYS A 560 -19.51 32.93 -24.41
N ASP A 561 -20.68 32.34 -24.14
CA ASP A 561 -21.99 32.75 -24.68
C ASP A 561 -22.83 33.49 -23.63
N LEU A 562 -22.25 33.77 -22.45
CA LEU A 562 -22.87 34.61 -21.43
C LEU A 562 -22.93 36.05 -21.90
N THR A 563 -24.00 36.74 -21.52
CA THR A 563 -24.28 38.13 -21.82
C THR A 563 -24.53 38.90 -20.52
N GLU A 564 -24.47 40.21 -20.56
CA GLU A 564 -24.75 41.11 -19.41
C GLU A 564 -26.18 40.99 -18.86
N THR A 565 -27.07 40.29 -19.59
CA THR A 565 -28.46 40.05 -19.15
C THR A 565 -28.65 38.70 -18.49
N ASP A 566 -27.60 37.90 -18.35
CA ASP A 566 -27.68 36.60 -17.71
C ASP A 566 -27.59 36.75 -16.18
N GLU A 567 -28.57 36.20 -15.48
CA GLU A 567 -28.59 36.17 -14.04
C GLU A 567 -27.88 34.91 -13.56
N LEU A 568 -26.66 35.07 -13.04
CA LEU A 568 -25.91 33.95 -12.51
C LEU A 568 -26.58 33.38 -11.23
N ALA A 569 -26.58 32.07 -11.07
CA ALA A 569 -27.08 31.45 -9.83
C ALA A 569 -25.97 31.47 -8.76
N ILE A 570 -25.61 32.69 -8.31
CA ILE A 570 -24.63 32.91 -7.24
C ILE A 570 -25.42 33.40 -6.02
N ASN A 571 -25.21 32.74 -4.88
CA ASN A 571 -25.65 33.26 -3.57
C ASN A 571 -24.46 33.67 -2.74
#